data_687e5c63e6e76a4011b5f6c11bde6c59
#
_entry.id   687e5c63e6e76a4011b5f6c11bde6c59
#
_cell.length_a   1.000
_cell.length_b   1.000
_cell.length_c   1.000
_cell.angle_alpha   90.00
_cell.angle_beta   90.00
_cell.angle_gamma   90.00
#
_symmetry.space_group_name_H-M   'P 1'
#
loop_
_entity.id
_entity.type
_entity.pdbx_description
1 polymer ?
#
loop_
_entity_poly.entity_id
_entity_poly.type
_entity_poly.pdbx_seq_one_letter_code
_entity_poly.pdbx_strand_id
1 'polypeptide(L)'
;MSELWVEKHRPQSVAQIRGQAAVVQRLGTYAGHKNFPHLLFAGPPGTGKTTAAMALTKDIFGPEFRQNLLEMNASDERKLESVRSKVKQFARTQPYGGAAFKIIFLDEADALTNDAQGALRRIMEQYAETCRFILSCNYSSKIIEPIQSRCAVFRFRPLADADVAAQVVHVAGLEKLTLEDGAVEALTRISQGDLRKALTALQVAAALNTTVSRDLVYETSATAPPEALHQYLMACRDDGFHVARRRLRELLDQFGLAGTDFVNQLHRELYSADFLDEAAKLSLTEWMAEIDYRLVEGGGEQIQLDALTAQIVTLLK
;
A
#
# COMPACT_ATOMS: atom_id res chain seq x y z
N MET A 1 -0.62 -21.61 -13.03
CA MET A 1 -0.41 -20.18 -12.68
C MET A 1 0.33 -20.15 -11.35
N SER A 2 1.48 -19.47 -11.27
CA SER A 2 2.21 -19.33 -10.00
C SER A 2 1.36 -18.52 -9.03
N GLU A 3 1.20 -19.01 -7.82
CA GLU A 3 0.51 -18.31 -6.74
C GLU A 3 1.20 -16.96 -6.45
N LEU A 4 0.45 -15.90 -6.19
CA LEU A 4 1.03 -14.61 -5.84
C LEU A 4 1.77 -14.73 -4.49
N TRP A 5 3.02 -14.32 -4.43
CA TRP A 5 3.84 -14.43 -3.21
C TRP A 5 3.29 -13.62 -2.05
N VAL A 6 2.59 -12.54 -2.33
CA VAL A 6 1.84 -11.76 -1.32
C VAL A 6 0.82 -12.64 -0.58
N GLU A 7 0.19 -13.58 -1.27
CA GLU A 7 -0.79 -14.50 -0.68
C GLU A 7 -0.12 -15.76 -0.12
N LYS A 8 0.81 -16.35 -0.87
CA LYS A 8 1.55 -17.57 -0.48
C LYS A 8 2.30 -17.39 0.85
N HIS A 9 2.93 -16.23 1.06
CA HIS A 9 3.72 -15.92 2.26
C HIS A 9 2.99 -15.03 3.27
N ARG A 10 1.66 -14.98 3.17
CA ARG A 10 0.85 -14.21 4.13
C ARG A 10 0.96 -14.81 5.53
N PRO A 11 1.29 -14.00 6.57
CA PRO A 11 1.30 -14.43 7.97
C PRO A 11 0.03 -15.17 8.37
N GLN A 12 0.18 -16.29 9.04
CA GLN A 12 -0.92 -17.15 9.47
C GLN A 12 -1.36 -16.87 10.91
N SER A 13 -0.56 -16.14 11.69
CA SER A 13 -0.86 -15.72 13.07
C SER A 13 -0.44 -14.26 13.29
N VAL A 14 -1.01 -13.61 14.28
CA VAL A 14 -0.66 -12.23 14.65
C VAL A 14 0.82 -12.11 15.00
N ALA A 15 1.39 -13.11 15.66
CA ALA A 15 2.81 -13.14 16.05
C ALA A 15 3.79 -13.17 14.86
N GLN A 16 3.34 -13.60 13.69
CA GLN A 16 4.16 -13.63 12.47
C GLN A 16 4.17 -12.30 11.70
N ILE A 17 3.33 -11.34 12.08
CA ILE A 17 3.25 -10.04 11.41
C ILE A 17 4.52 -9.25 11.74
N ARG A 18 5.24 -8.82 10.71
CA ARG A 18 6.44 -7.98 10.84
C ARG A 18 6.07 -6.51 10.83
N GLY A 19 6.86 -5.71 11.53
CA GLY A 19 6.55 -4.30 11.75
C GLY A 19 5.29 -4.12 12.60
N GLN A 20 4.72 -2.92 12.64
CA GLN A 20 3.46 -2.62 13.34
C GLN A 20 3.44 -3.06 14.82
N ALA A 21 4.56 -2.98 15.55
CA ALA A 21 4.73 -3.56 16.89
C ALA A 21 3.56 -3.25 17.85
N ALA A 22 3.10 -2.00 17.92
CA ALA A 22 2.00 -1.59 18.79
C ALA A 22 0.66 -2.23 18.37
N VAL A 23 0.43 -2.44 17.06
CA VAL A 23 -0.76 -3.13 16.54
C VAL A 23 -0.69 -4.60 16.90
N VAL A 24 0.43 -5.26 16.62
CA VAL A 24 0.67 -6.68 16.90
C VAL A 24 0.48 -6.98 18.39
N GLN A 25 1.05 -6.17 19.27
CA GLN A 25 0.90 -6.34 20.72
C GLN A 25 -0.57 -6.28 21.16
N ARG A 26 -1.33 -5.28 20.70
CA ARG A 26 -2.75 -5.13 21.04
C ARG A 26 -3.61 -6.25 20.46
N LEU A 27 -3.38 -6.65 19.21
CA LEU A 27 -4.10 -7.76 18.58
C LEU A 27 -3.77 -9.10 19.25
N GLY A 28 -2.53 -9.31 19.66
CA GLY A 28 -2.13 -10.49 20.43
C GLY A 28 -2.87 -10.62 21.76
N THR A 29 -3.13 -9.50 22.45
CA THR A 29 -3.97 -9.48 23.66
C THR A 29 -5.40 -9.93 23.35
N TYR A 30 -6.00 -9.45 22.24
CA TYR A 30 -7.34 -9.84 21.84
C TYR A 30 -7.43 -11.32 21.43
N ALA A 31 -6.42 -11.83 20.71
CA ALA A 31 -6.32 -13.24 20.37
C ALA A 31 -6.24 -14.13 21.63
N GLY A 32 -5.46 -13.73 22.62
CA GLY A 32 -5.32 -14.45 23.89
C GLY A 32 -6.61 -14.50 24.70
N HIS A 33 -7.36 -13.40 24.75
CA HIS A 33 -8.65 -13.33 25.46
C HIS A 33 -9.82 -13.91 24.64
N LYS A 34 -9.61 -14.20 23.36
CA LYS A 34 -10.64 -14.65 22.40
C LYS A 34 -11.90 -13.77 22.41
N ASN A 35 -11.73 -12.48 22.66
CA ASN A 35 -12.79 -11.47 22.64
C ASN A 35 -12.22 -10.09 22.39
N PHE A 36 -12.95 -9.28 21.62
CA PHE A 36 -12.56 -7.90 21.28
C PHE A 36 -13.81 -7.06 20.89
N PRO A 37 -13.74 -5.73 20.98
CA PRO A 37 -14.78 -4.84 20.44
C PRO A 37 -14.77 -4.87 18.91
N HIS A 38 -15.66 -4.12 18.26
CA HIS A 38 -15.47 -3.87 16.82
C HIS A 38 -14.14 -3.18 16.58
N LEU A 39 -13.47 -3.48 15.45
CA LEU A 39 -12.17 -2.95 15.10
C LEU A 39 -12.24 -2.11 13.83
N LEU A 40 -11.47 -1.03 13.79
CA LEU A 40 -11.25 -0.23 12.59
C LEU A 40 -9.74 -0.17 12.31
N PHE A 41 -9.32 -0.78 11.21
CA PHE A 41 -7.94 -0.78 10.73
C PHE A 41 -7.78 0.33 9.68
N ALA A 42 -7.06 1.38 10.01
CA ALA A 42 -6.87 2.54 9.14
C ALA A 42 -5.39 2.73 8.80
N GLY A 43 -5.08 2.99 7.54
CA GLY A 43 -3.72 3.28 7.09
C GLY A 43 -3.49 2.99 5.60
N PRO A 44 -2.32 3.35 5.06
CA PRO A 44 -1.99 3.19 3.65
C PRO A 44 -2.13 1.76 3.14
N PRO A 45 -2.22 1.55 1.80
CA PRO A 45 -2.21 0.22 1.22
C PRO A 45 -0.92 -0.54 1.53
N GLY A 46 -0.96 -1.87 1.46
CA GLY A 46 0.20 -2.75 1.64
C GLY A 46 0.82 -2.79 3.06
N THR A 47 0.20 -2.15 4.06
CA THR A 47 0.71 -2.09 5.45
C THR A 47 0.29 -3.26 6.34
N GLY A 48 -0.48 -4.23 5.80
CA GLY A 48 -0.85 -5.46 6.49
C GLY A 48 -2.22 -5.46 7.16
N LYS A 49 -3.14 -4.52 6.84
CA LYS A 49 -4.50 -4.46 7.43
C LYS A 49 -5.29 -5.75 7.24
N THR A 50 -5.44 -6.20 6.00
CA THR A 50 -6.14 -7.45 5.65
C THR A 50 -5.45 -8.67 6.26
N THR A 51 -4.11 -8.69 6.21
CA THR A 51 -3.30 -9.74 6.84
C THR A 51 -3.55 -9.83 8.34
N ALA A 52 -3.60 -8.69 9.04
CA ALA A 52 -3.86 -8.65 10.47
C ALA A 52 -5.27 -9.14 10.83
N ALA A 53 -6.29 -8.79 10.02
CA ALA A 53 -7.65 -9.29 10.21
C ALA A 53 -7.72 -10.82 10.06
N MET A 54 -7.10 -11.35 9.02
CA MET A 54 -7.05 -12.81 8.77
C MET A 54 -6.26 -13.56 9.84
N ALA A 55 -5.10 -13.04 10.23
CA ALA A 55 -4.26 -13.63 11.26
C ALA A 55 -4.98 -13.68 12.62
N LEU A 56 -5.60 -12.56 13.03
CA LEU A 56 -6.41 -12.49 14.25
C LEU A 56 -7.55 -13.50 14.23
N THR A 57 -8.25 -13.61 13.10
CA THR A 57 -9.37 -14.55 12.94
C THR A 57 -8.91 -16.00 13.08
N LYS A 58 -7.76 -16.33 12.50
CA LYS A 58 -7.15 -17.67 12.62
C LYS A 58 -6.70 -17.97 14.04
N ASP A 59 -6.10 -17.02 14.72
CA ASP A 59 -5.65 -17.19 16.12
C ASP A 59 -6.85 -17.42 17.07
N ILE A 60 -8.01 -16.83 16.77
CA ILE A 60 -9.21 -16.98 17.61
C ILE A 60 -9.94 -18.30 17.34
N PHE A 61 -10.17 -18.64 16.07
CA PHE A 61 -11.04 -19.78 15.71
C PHE A 61 -10.28 -21.04 15.26
N GLY A 62 -8.95 -20.94 15.06
CA GLY A 62 -8.14 -22.07 14.61
C GLY A 62 -8.39 -22.47 13.14
N PRO A 63 -8.19 -23.75 12.78
CA PRO A 63 -8.21 -24.21 11.38
C PRO A 63 -9.55 -23.97 10.66
N GLU A 64 -10.65 -24.03 11.39
CA GLU A 64 -12.01 -23.87 10.83
C GLU A 64 -12.51 -22.42 10.83
N PHE A 65 -11.62 -21.46 10.96
CA PHE A 65 -11.96 -20.02 11.07
C PHE A 65 -12.91 -19.53 9.96
N ARG A 66 -12.85 -20.11 8.77
CA ARG A 66 -13.68 -19.72 7.61
C ARG A 66 -15.18 -19.88 7.86
N GLN A 67 -15.59 -20.79 8.75
CA GLN A 67 -16.99 -21.01 9.09
C GLN A 67 -17.55 -19.89 9.97
N ASN A 68 -16.66 -19.18 10.69
CA ASN A 68 -16.99 -18.05 11.55
C ASN A 68 -16.54 -16.70 10.96
N LEU A 69 -16.13 -16.67 9.71
CA LEU A 69 -15.69 -15.45 9.01
C LEU A 69 -16.56 -15.18 7.78
N LEU A 70 -17.07 -13.98 7.68
CA LEU A 70 -17.56 -13.40 6.43
C LEU A 70 -16.59 -12.33 5.98
N GLU A 71 -15.91 -12.58 4.88
CA GLU A 71 -15.02 -11.63 4.23
C GLU A 71 -15.72 -10.99 3.03
N MET A 72 -15.69 -9.65 2.96
CA MET A 72 -16.30 -8.88 1.88
C MET A 72 -15.42 -7.70 1.53
N ASN A 73 -15.31 -7.39 0.23
CA ASN A 73 -14.74 -6.12 -0.22
C ASN A 73 -15.87 -5.11 -0.47
N ALA A 74 -15.82 -3.98 0.22
CA ALA A 74 -16.84 -2.95 0.11
C ALA A 74 -16.80 -2.20 -1.23
N SER A 75 -15.69 -2.24 -1.95
CA SER A 75 -15.58 -1.65 -3.30
C SER A 75 -16.34 -2.43 -4.36
N ASP A 76 -16.41 -3.76 -4.22
CA ASP A 76 -17.15 -4.65 -5.14
C ASP A 76 -18.65 -4.57 -4.90
N GLU A 77 -19.04 -4.30 -3.66
CA GLU A 77 -20.44 -4.31 -3.22
C GLU A 77 -20.93 -2.91 -2.84
N ARG A 78 -20.76 -1.93 -3.71
CA ARG A 78 -21.16 -0.52 -3.48
C ARG A 78 -22.64 -0.32 -3.18
N LYS A 79 -23.49 -1.29 -3.55
CA LYS A 79 -24.93 -1.21 -3.31
C LYS A 79 -25.29 -1.62 -1.89
N LEU A 80 -25.96 -0.73 -1.19
CA LEU A 80 -26.45 -0.88 0.17
C LEU A 80 -27.16 -2.23 0.45
N GLU A 81 -27.95 -2.71 -0.50
CA GLU A 81 -28.76 -3.92 -0.35
C GLU A 81 -27.94 -5.20 -0.32
N SER A 82 -26.85 -5.26 -1.09
CA SER A 82 -25.98 -6.42 -1.19
C SER A 82 -25.21 -6.63 0.12
N VAL A 83 -24.57 -5.59 0.64
CA VAL A 83 -23.88 -5.63 1.94
C VAL A 83 -24.89 -5.97 3.06
N ARG A 84 -26.03 -5.29 3.07
CA ARG A 84 -27.05 -5.46 4.11
C ARG A 84 -27.62 -6.88 4.15
N SER A 85 -27.92 -7.48 3.01
CA SER A 85 -28.51 -8.83 2.94
C SER A 85 -27.51 -9.90 3.38
N LYS A 86 -26.29 -9.90 2.84
CA LYS A 86 -25.26 -10.89 3.17
C LYS A 86 -24.84 -10.80 4.64
N VAL A 87 -24.57 -9.59 5.13
CA VAL A 87 -24.22 -9.36 6.54
C VAL A 87 -25.33 -9.82 7.47
N LYS A 88 -26.60 -9.47 7.19
CA LYS A 88 -27.72 -9.92 8.00
C LYS A 88 -27.93 -11.42 7.99
N GLN A 89 -27.83 -12.05 6.82
CA GLN A 89 -27.95 -13.50 6.69
C GLN A 89 -26.89 -14.20 7.53
N PHE A 90 -25.64 -13.77 7.40
CA PHE A 90 -24.54 -14.34 8.18
C PHE A 90 -24.68 -14.09 9.68
N ALA A 91 -25.06 -12.87 10.10
CA ALA A 91 -25.18 -12.51 11.51
C ALA A 91 -26.33 -13.27 12.24
N ARG A 92 -27.36 -13.72 11.53
CA ARG A 92 -28.48 -14.48 12.08
C ARG A 92 -28.16 -15.93 12.38
N THR A 93 -27.16 -16.52 11.74
CA THR A 93 -26.80 -17.92 11.97
C THR A 93 -25.91 -18.03 13.21
N GLN A 94 -26.06 -19.15 13.93
CA GLN A 94 -25.23 -19.42 15.12
C GLN A 94 -23.75 -19.56 14.77
N PRO A 95 -22.83 -19.17 15.68
CA PRO A 95 -21.41 -19.44 15.53
C PRO A 95 -21.13 -20.95 15.45
N TYR A 96 -20.20 -21.33 14.61
CA TYR A 96 -19.78 -22.73 14.44
C TYR A 96 -18.80 -23.15 15.55
N GLY A 97 -18.81 -24.45 15.89
CA GLY A 97 -17.81 -25.04 16.78
C GLY A 97 -17.83 -24.53 18.23
N GLY A 98 -18.97 -24.01 18.70
CA GLY A 98 -19.07 -23.47 20.07
C GLY A 98 -18.38 -22.11 20.26
N ALA A 99 -18.04 -21.40 19.18
CA ALA A 99 -17.51 -20.05 19.28
C ALA A 99 -18.55 -19.09 19.87
N ALA A 100 -18.09 -18.09 20.63
CA ALA A 100 -18.99 -17.12 21.26
C ALA A 100 -19.57 -16.11 20.26
N PHE A 101 -18.88 -15.84 19.17
CA PHE A 101 -19.28 -14.87 18.13
C PHE A 101 -18.69 -15.25 16.78
N LYS A 102 -19.08 -14.52 15.73
CA LYS A 102 -18.52 -14.58 14.39
C LYS A 102 -17.84 -13.27 14.03
N ILE A 103 -16.97 -13.30 13.03
CA ILE A 103 -16.29 -12.11 12.51
C ILE A 103 -16.83 -11.77 11.14
N ILE A 104 -17.11 -10.49 10.93
CA ILE A 104 -17.43 -9.90 9.64
C ILE A 104 -16.30 -8.93 9.32
N PHE A 105 -15.51 -9.27 8.32
CA PHE A 105 -14.43 -8.44 7.81
C PHE A 105 -14.88 -7.71 6.55
N LEU A 106 -14.87 -6.37 6.60
CA LEU A 106 -15.16 -5.49 5.48
C LEU A 106 -13.87 -4.76 5.08
N ASP A 107 -13.29 -5.17 3.97
CA ASP A 107 -12.14 -4.48 3.38
C ASP A 107 -12.61 -3.27 2.56
N GLU A 108 -11.76 -2.24 2.48
CA GLU A 108 -12.05 -0.98 1.77
C GLU A 108 -13.37 -0.31 2.20
N ALA A 109 -13.68 -0.33 3.49
CA ALA A 109 -14.93 0.21 4.03
C ALA A 109 -15.15 1.71 3.72
N ASP A 110 -14.10 2.45 3.42
CA ASP A 110 -14.12 3.84 2.95
C ASP A 110 -14.65 4.01 1.51
N ALA A 111 -14.89 2.92 0.79
CA ALA A 111 -15.59 2.93 -0.50
C ALA A 111 -17.13 2.92 -0.35
N LEU A 112 -17.66 2.61 0.85
CA LEU A 112 -19.09 2.64 1.12
C LEU A 112 -19.64 4.06 1.10
N THR A 113 -20.83 4.23 0.53
CA THR A 113 -21.58 5.49 0.64
C THR A 113 -21.97 5.78 2.09
N ASN A 114 -22.26 7.05 2.44
CA ASN A 114 -22.70 7.43 3.78
C ASN A 114 -23.96 6.69 4.22
N ASP A 115 -24.91 6.46 3.30
CA ASP A 115 -26.13 5.70 3.57
C ASP A 115 -25.84 4.23 3.88
N ALA A 116 -24.90 3.62 3.15
CA ALA A 116 -24.45 2.26 3.40
C ALA A 116 -23.75 2.14 4.76
N GLN A 117 -22.91 3.10 5.11
CA GLN A 117 -22.27 3.17 6.43
C GLN A 117 -23.30 3.38 7.55
N GLY A 118 -24.33 4.22 7.33
CA GLY A 118 -25.42 4.42 8.27
C GLY A 118 -26.23 3.14 8.52
N ALA A 119 -26.46 2.34 7.48
CA ALA A 119 -27.11 1.04 7.62
C ALA A 119 -26.21 0.00 8.30
N LEU A 120 -24.92 -0.02 7.96
CA LEU A 120 -23.92 -0.87 8.61
C LEU A 120 -23.85 -0.60 10.12
N ARG A 121 -23.85 0.66 10.54
CA ARG A 121 -23.90 1.05 11.95
C ARG A 121 -25.05 0.36 12.70
N ARG A 122 -26.28 0.41 12.12
CA ARG A 122 -27.45 -0.22 12.74
C ARG A 122 -27.29 -1.72 12.86
N ILE A 123 -26.68 -2.37 11.89
CA ILE A 123 -26.40 -3.81 11.89
C ILE A 123 -25.35 -4.14 12.97
N MET A 124 -24.30 -3.34 13.09
CA MET A 124 -23.26 -3.49 14.12
C MET A 124 -23.88 -3.42 15.53
N GLU A 125 -24.80 -2.47 15.76
CA GLU A 125 -25.53 -2.36 17.03
C GLU A 125 -26.44 -3.57 17.29
N GLN A 126 -27.20 -3.98 16.27
CA GLN A 126 -28.18 -5.08 16.39
C GLN A 126 -27.56 -6.44 16.69
N TYR A 127 -26.34 -6.69 16.14
CA TYR A 127 -25.67 -7.99 16.23
C TYR A 127 -24.38 -7.94 17.05
N ALA A 128 -24.21 -6.94 17.92
CA ALA A 128 -23.00 -6.75 18.71
C ALA A 128 -22.67 -7.94 19.63
N GLU A 129 -23.67 -8.70 20.07
CA GLU A 129 -23.46 -9.88 20.90
C GLU A 129 -22.94 -11.09 20.12
N THR A 130 -23.43 -11.29 18.90
CA THR A 130 -23.16 -12.48 18.08
C THR A 130 -22.09 -12.27 17.00
N CYS A 131 -21.76 -11.01 16.68
CA CYS A 131 -20.80 -10.66 15.65
C CYS A 131 -19.82 -9.58 16.10
N ARG A 132 -18.58 -9.71 15.66
CA ARG A 132 -17.57 -8.64 15.72
C ARG A 132 -17.25 -8.18 14.31
N PHE A 133 -17.20 -6.88 14.14
CA PHE A 133 -16.85 -6.27 12.86
C PHE A 133 -15.40 -5.84 12.88
N ILE A 134 -14.67 -6.17 11.82
CA ILE A 134 -13.35 -5.65 11.53
C ILE A 134 -13.49 -4.87 10.22
N LEU A 135 -13.32 -3.57 10.27
CA LEU A 135 -13.39 -2.69 9.10
C LEU A 135 -11.97 -2.28 8.72
N SER A 136 -11.62 -2.36 7.45
CA SER A 136 -10.36 -1.85 6.92
C SER A 136 -10.64 -0.64 6.02
N CYS A 137 -9.83 0.41 6.13
CA CYS A 137 -9.91 1.60 5.29
C CYS A 137 -8.52 2.20 5.04
N ASN A 138 -8.38 2.93 3.94
CA ASN A 138 -7.18 3.72 3.71
C ASN A 138 -7.26 5.06 4.44
N TYR A 139 -8.44 5.69 4.44
CA TYR A 139 -8.69 6.99 5.05
C TYR A 139 -9.77 6.91 6.11
N SER A 140 -9.40 7.01 7.40
CA SER A 140 -10.39 6.99 8.50
C SER A 140 -11.36 8.17 8.45
N SER A 141 -10.98 9.30 7.84
CA SER A 141 -11.86 10.45 7.64
C SER A 141 -13.06 10.19 6.73
N LYS A 142 -13.01 9.15 5.89
CA LYS A 142 -14.13 8.71 5.05
C LYS A 142 -15.11 7.78 5.79
N ILE A 143 -14.78 7.36 7.00
CA ILE A 143 -15.68 6.55 7.85
C ILE A 143 -16.45 7.50 8.76
N ILE A 144 -17.79 7.36 8.78
CA ILE A 144 -18.64 8.21 9.60
C ILE A 144 -18.32 8.08 11.09
N GLU A 145 -18.37 9.18 11.83
CA GLU A 145 -18.06 9.22 13.26
C GLU A 145 -18.84 8.19 14.11
N PRO A 146 -20.15 7.93 13.85
CA PRO A 146 -20.89 6.92 14.59
C PRO A 146 -20.37 5.49 14.47
N ILE A 147 -19.65 5.15 13.40
CA ILE A 147 -18.94 3.87 13.27
C ILE A 147 -17.61 3.94 14.02
N GLN A 148 -16.83 5.02 13.82
CA GLN A 148 -15.54 5.17 14.48
C GLN A 148 -15.64 5.10 16.01
N SER A 149 -16.67 5.73 16.61
CA SER A 149 -16.90 5.73 18.07
C SER A 149 -17.23 4.35 18.65
N ARG A 150 -17.64 3.38 17.81
CA ARG A 150 -17.96 2.00 18.21
C ARG A 150 -16.82 1.02 17.97
N CYS A 151 -15.72 1.49 17.37
CA CYS A 151 -14.60 0.64 17.03
C CYS A 151 -13.34 1.02 17.83
N ALA A 152 -12.58 0.02 18.22
CA ALA A 152 -11.21 0.25 18.62
C ALA A 152 -10.36 0.52 17.36
N VAL A 153 -9.83 1.72 17.24
CA VAL A 153 -9.07 2.14 16.07
C VAL A 153 -7.62 1.68 16.17
N PHE A 154 -7.14 1.06 15.09
CA PHE A 154 -5.76 0.65 14.87
C PHE A 154 -5.20 1.41 13.69
N ARG A 155 -4.14 2.16 13.91
CA ARG A 155 -3.47 2.94 12.88
C ARG A 155 -2.27 2.18 12.36
N PHE A 156 -2.36 1.72 11.13
CA PHE A 156 -1.26 1.11 10.39
C PHE A 156 -0.43 2.23 9.73
N ARG A 157 0.88 2.12 9.83
CA ARG A 157 1.82 3.06 9.20
C ARG A 157 2.57 2.36 8.07
N PRO A 158 3.13 3.10 7.10
CA PRO A 158 4.11 2.51 6.20
C PRO A 158 5.15 1.73 7.00
N LEU A 159 5.53 0.56 6.50
CA LEU A 159 6.55 -0.26 7.17
C LEU A 159 7.91 0.44 7.14
N ALA A 160 8.69 0.29 8.20
CA ALA A 160 10.07 0.76 8.20
C ALA A 160 10.90 -0.05 7.18
N ASP A 161 11.90 0.60 6.60
CA ASP A 161 12.76 -0.02 5.58
C ASP A 161 13.40 -1.33 6.08
N ALA A 162 13.79 -1.39 7.35
CA ALA A 162 14.33 -2.59 7.97
C ALA A 162 13.33 -3.76 8.00
N ASP A 163 12.04 -3.47 8.24
CA ASP A 163 10.98 -4.50 8.28
C ASP A 163 10.68 -5.02 6.87
N VAL A 164 10.65 -4.12 5.86
CA VAL A 164 10.49 -4.49 4.46
C VAL A 164 11.67 -5.35 4.00
N ALA A 165 12.90 -4.90 4.25
CA ALA A 165 14.12 -5.62 3.91
C ALA A 165 14.15 -7.03 4.52
N ALA A 166 13.82 -7.14 5.81
CA ALA A 166 13.77 -8.42 6.51
C ALA A 166 12.72 -9.38 5.91
N GLN A 167 11.58 -8.86 5.47
CA GLN A 167 10.55 -9.69 4.83
C GLN A 167 10.94 -10.09 3.41
N VAL A 168 11.53 -9.20 2.63
CA VAL A 168 12.06 -9.48 1.29
C VAL A 168 13.11 -10.59 1.34
N VAL A 169 14.09 -10.48 2.23
CA VAL A 169 15.13 -11.49 2.42
C VAL A 169 14.52 -12.84 2.85
N HIS A 170 13.55 -12.80 3.78
CA HIS A 170 12.86 -14.00 4.22
C HIS A 170 12.14 -14.71 3.06
N VAL A 171 11.37 -13.98 2.26
CA VAL A 171 10.64 -14.55 1.12
C VAL A 171 11.60 -15.04 0.03
N ALA A 172 12.65 -14.28 -0.28
CA ALA A 172 13.68 -14.69 -1.23
C ALA A 172 14.34 -16.03 -0.82
N GLY A 173 14.64 -16.20 0.48
CA GLY A 173 15.15 -17.46 0.99
C GLY A 173 14.18 -18.63 0.83
N LEU A 174 12.88 -18.43 1.08
CA LEU A 174 11.85 -19.44 0.89
C LEU A 174 11.68 -19.82 -0.59
N GLU A 175 11.83 -18.87 -1.51
CA GLU A 175 11.73 -19.07 -2.96
C GLU A 175 13.09 -19.44 -3.59
N LYS A 176 14.14 -19.61 -2.78
CA LYS A 176 15.49 -20.02 -3.21
C LYS A 176 16.11 -19.04 -4.22
N LEU A 177 15.90 -17.76 -4.02
CA LEU A 177 16.49 -16.69 -4.83
C LEU A 177 17.83 -16.26 -4.26
N THR A 178 18.72 -15.82 -5.15
CA THR A 178 19.94 -15.10 -4.79
C THR A 178 19.69 -13.62 -4.97
N LEU A 179 19.88 -12.83 -3.91
CA LEU A 179 19.82 -11.38 -3.97
C LEU A 179 21.24 -10.84 -4.08
N GLU A 180 21.53 -10.08 -5.13
CA GLU A 180 22.80 -9.37 -5.30
C GLU A 180 22.84 -8.10 -4.46
N ASP A 181 24.03 -7.52 -4.32
CA ASP A 181 24.24 -6.27 -3.60
C ASP A 181 23.35 -5.14 -4.17
N GLY A 182 22.70 -4.42 -3.29
CA GLY A 182 21.77 -3.33 -3.65
C GLY A 182 20.37 -3.75 -4.08
N ALA A 183 20.09 -5.06 -4.27
CA ALA A 183 18.74 -5.52 -4.66
C ALA A 183 17.71 -5.30 -3.56
N VAL A 184 18.08 -5.57 -2.30
CA VAL A 184 17.21 -5.37 -1.13
C VAL A 184 16.89 -3.89 -0.94
N GLU A 185 17.88 -3.04 -1.06
CA GLU A 185 17.76 -1.58 -0.96
C GLU A 185 16.84 -1.05 -2.08
N ALA A 186 17.00 -1.54 -3.31
CA ALA A 186 16.14 -1.16 -4.43
C ALA A 186 14.67 -1.56 -4.17
N LEU A 187 14.41 -2.82 -3.76
CA LEU A 187 13.06 -3.31 -3.42
C LEU A 187 12.44 -2.51 -2.27
N THR A 188 13.22 -2.19 -1.25
CA THR A 188 12.77 -1.38 -0.12
C THR A 188 12.42 0.04 -0.57
N ARG A 189 13.28 0.67 -1.36
CA ARG A 189 13.08 2.03 -1.87
C ARG A 189 11.82 2.16 -2.74
N ILE A 190 11.62 1.25 -3.68
CA ILE A 190 10.43 1.29 -4.57
C ILE A 190 9.14 1.01 -3.81
N SER A 191 9.20 0.25 -2.72
CA SER A 191 8.03 -0.13 -1.92
C SER A 191 7.45 1.03 -1.11
N GLN A 192 8.29 1.92 -0.60
CA GLN A 192 7.89 3.03 0.28
C GLN A 192 7.09 2.56 1.50
N GLY A 193 7.46 1.42 2.06
CA GLY A 193 6.76 0.82 3.19
C GLY A 193 5.48 0.04 2.81
N ASP A 194 5.18 -0.11 1.52
CA ASP A 194 4.15 -1.00 0.99
C ASP A 194 4.75 -2.38 0.69
N LEU A 195 4.56 -3.33 1.60
CA LEU A 195 5.12 -4.68 1.46
C LEU A 195 4.56 -5.44 0.25
N ARG A 196 3.32 -5.15 -0.17
CA ARG A 196 2.73 -5.76 -1.36
C ARG A 196 3.52 -5.35 -2.61
N LYS A 197 3.87 -4.07 -2.71
CA LYS A 197 4.73 -3.55 -3.79
C LYS A 197 6.10 -4.26 -3.79
N ALA A 198 6.77 -4.35 -2.63
CA ALA A 198 8.07 -5.00 -2.51
C ALA A 198 8.05 -6.46 -2.98
N LEU A 199 7.08 -7.24 -2.49
CA LEU A 199 6.97 -8.67 -2.83
C LEU A 199 6.54 -8.89 -4.28
N THR A 200 5.68 -8.03 -4.83
CA THR A 200 5.30 -8.08 -6.24
C THR A 200 6.50 -7.79 -7.15
N ALA A 201 7.28 -6.75 -6.84
CA ALA A 201 8.48 -6.43 -7.60
C ALA A 201 9.54 -7.56 -7.52
N LEU A 202 9.73 -8.14 -6.33
CA LEU A 202 10.59 -9.30 -6.16
C LEU A 202 10.13 -10.49 -7.02
N GLN A 203 8.82 -10.77 -7.04
CA GLN A 203 8.25 -11.87 -7.82
C GLN A 203 8.39 -11.64 -9.33
N VAL A 204 8.20 -10.40 -9.80
CA VAL A 204 8.37 -10.05 -11.22
C VAL A 204 9.84 -10.17 -11.63
N ALA A 205 10.78 -9.66 -10.85
CA ALA A 205 12.21 -9.80 -11.12
C ALA A 205 12.63 -11.28 -11.13
N ALA A 206 12.16 -12.07 -10.18
CA ALA A 206 12.44 -13.50 -10.06
C ALA A 206 11.88 -14.34 -11.21
N ALA A 207 10.82 -13.88 -11.87
CA ALA A 207 10.27 -14.54 -13.06
C ALA A 207 11.22 -14.46 -14.27
N LEU A 208 12.11 -13.48 -14.30
CA LEU A 208 13.11 -13.30 -15.35
C LEU A 208 14.43 -13.97 -14.98
N ASN A 209 14.86 -13.86 -13.73
CA ASN A 209 16.12 -14.45 -13.27
C ASN A 209 16.05 -14.82 -11.78
N THR A 210 16.52 -16.00 -11.42
CA THR A 210 16.64 -16.45 -10.02
C THR A 210 17.67 -15.67 -9.21
N THR A 211 18.61 -15.02 -9.89
CA THR A 211 19.54 -14.04 -9.32
C THR A 211 18.99 -12.65 -9.56
N VAL A 212 18.53 -12.00 -8.49
CA VAL A 212 17.89 -10.69 -8.55
C VAL A 212 18.95 -9.61 -8.28
N SER A 213 19.27 -8.84 -9.31
CA SER A 213 20.16 -7.68 -9.22
C SER A 213 19.38 -6.39 -8.96
N ARG A 214 20.10 -5.35 -8.53
CA ARG A 214 19.55 -4.00 -8.37
C ARG A 214 18.94 -3.47 -9.67
N ASP A 215 19.65 -3.61 -10.77
CA ASP A 215 19.22 -3.07 -12.07
C ASP A 215 17.97 -3.79 -12.57
N LEU A 216 17.90 -5.11 -12.42
CA LEU A 216 16.72 -5.91 -12.76
C LEU A 216 15.47 -5.45 -11.98
N VAL A 217 15.64 -5.09 -10.70
CA VAL A 217 14.52 -4.56 -9.89
C VAL A 217 14.01 -3.25 -10.45
N TYR A 218 14.87 -2.31 -10.81
CA TYR A 218 14.45 -1.03 -11.39
C TYR A 218 13.82 -1.19 -12.77
N GLU A 219 14.42 -1.98 -13.66
CA GLU A 219 13.91 -2.26 -15.00
C GLU A 219 12.49 -2.87 -14.97
N THR A 220 12.23 -3.76 -14.01
CA THR A 220 10.95 -4.48 -13.93
C THR A 220 9.87 -3.75 -13.14
N SER A 221 10.21 -2.66 -12.46
CA SER A 221 9.30 -1.97 -11.53
C SER A 221 8.78 -0.62 -12.00
N ALA A 222 9.01 -0.26 -13.27
CA ALA A 222 8.71 1.08 -13.80
C ALA A 222 9.21 2.19 -12.84
N THR A 223 10.48 2.06 -12.42
CA THR A 223 11.10 2.98 -11.47
C THR A 223 12.52 3.28 -11.90
N ALA A 224 12.88 4.56 -11.98
CA ALA A 224 14.25 4.96 -12.29
C ALA A 224 15.12 4.89 -11.02
N PRO A 225 16.39 4.45 -11.14
CA PRO A 225 17.33 4.54 -10.04
C PRO A 225 17.61 6.02 -9.71
N PRO A 226 17.88 6.35 -8.42
CA PRO A 226 18.14 7.72 -7.99
C PRO A 226 19.23 8.44 -8.80
N GLU A 227 20.27 7.72 -9.14
CA GLU A 227 21.40 8.25 -9.91
C GLU A 227 20.98 8.74 -11.30
N ALA A 228 20.03 8.06 -11.93
CA ALA A 228 19.54 8.45 -13.26
C ALA A 228 18.69 9.74 -13.19
N LEU A 229 17.87 9.88 -12.13
CA LEU A 229 17.13 11.12 -11.87
C LEU A 229 18.08 12.28 -11.50
N HIS A 230 19.11 12.00 -10.72
CA HIS A 230 20.15 12.98 -10.41
C HIS A 230 20.90 13.44 -11.67
N GLN A 231 21.28 12.52 -12.54
CA GLN A 231 21.90 12.84 -13.84
C GLN A 231 21.00 13.70 -14.72
N TYR A 232 19.69 13.46 -14.71
CA TYR A 232 18.73 14.31 -15.40
C TYR A 232 18.74 15.74 -14.85
N LEU A 233 18.70 15.90 -13.52
CA LEU A 233 18.75 17.23 -12.88
C LEU A 233 20.08 17.95 -13.17
N MET A 234 21.21 17.22 -13.17
CA MET A 234 22.50 17.76 -13.55
C MET A 234 22.53 18.23 -15.01
N ALA A 235 21.93 17.46 -15.92
CA ALA A 235 21.81 17.87 -17.33
C ALA A 235 20.94 19.12 -17.49
N CYS A 236 19.91 19.29 -16.68
CA CYS A 236 19.11 20.52 -16.64
C CYS A 236 19.97 21.73 -16.24
N ARG A 237 20.86 21.58 -15.25
CA ARG A 237 21.74 22.63 -14.76
C ARG A 237 22.88 22.96 -15.74
N ASP A 238 23.59 21.94 -16.20
CA ASP A 238 24.87 22.09 -16.84
C ASP A 238 24.79 22.11 -18.38
N ASP A 239 23.91 21.25 -18.96
CA ASP A 239 23.90 21.00 -20.41
C ASP A 239 22.76 21.72 -21.14
N GLY A 240 21.74 22.18 -20.42
CA GLY A 240 20.62 22.93 -20.95
C GLY A 240 19.51 22.07 -21.55
N PHE A 241 18.45 22.74 -22.04
CA PHE A 241 17.14 22.15 -22.36
C PHE A 241 17.20 20.95 -23.34
N HIS A 242 17.94 21.07 -24.44
CA HIS A 242 17.93 20.00 -25.46
C HIS A 242 18.55 18.69 -24.96
N VAL A 243 19.61 18.77 -24.13
CA VAL A 243 20.26 17.60 -23.55
C VAL A 243 19.38 17.02 -22.43
N ALA A 244 18.86 17.86 -21.54
CA ALA A 244 17.97 17.45 -20.47
C ALA A 244 16.69 16.76 -21.01
N ARG A 245 16.09 17.33 -22.06
CA ARG A 245 14.93 16.75 -22.75
C ARG A 245 15.21 15.37 -23.34
N ARG A 246 16.40 15.18 -23.93
CA ARG A 246 16.81 13.87 -24.45
C ARG A 246 16.99 12.87 -23.31
N ARG A 247 17.65 13.26 -22.22
CA ARG A 247 17.80 12.43 -21.02
C ARG A 247 16.46 12.04 -20.41
N LEU A 248 15.50 12.95 -20.34
CA LEU A 248 14.14 12.65 -19.91
C LEU A 248 13.53 11.53 -20.74
N ARG A 249 13.61 11.61 -22.07
CA ARG A 249 13.06 10.57 -22.96
C ARG A 249 13.75 9.22 -22.77
N GLU A 250 15.07 9.24 -22.68
CA GLU A 250 15.85 8.02 -22.40
C GLU A 250 15.38 7.36 -21.09
N LEU A 251 15.12 8.14 -20.04
CA LEU A 251 14.59 7.63 -18.76
C LEU A 251 13.18 7.04 -18.90
N LEU A 252 12.27 7.76 -19.56
CA LEU A 252 10.91 7.28 -19.76
C LEU A 252 10.89 5.98 -20.56
N ASP A 253 11.66 5.90 -21.64
CA ASP A 253 11.72 4.74 -22.53
C ASP A 253 12.42 3.55 -21.84
N GLN A 254 13.55 3.78 -21.19
CA GLN A 254 14.35 2.73 -20.56
C GLN A 254 13.61 2.02 -19.41
N PHE A 255 12.94 2.80 -18.55
CA PHE A 255 12.28 2.27 -17.37
C PHE A 255 10.75 2.12 -17.53
N GLY A 256 10.20 2.44 -18.70
CA GLY A 256 8.77 2.36 -18.95
C GLY A 256 7.94 3.28 -18.03
N LEU A 257 8.47 4.48 -17.73
CA LEU A 257 7.83 5.42 -16.81
C LEU A 257 6.69 6.18 -17.47
N ALA A 258 5.54 6.24 -16.81
CA ALA A 258 4.53 7.25 -17.12
C ALA A 258 4.97 8.63 -16.59
N GLY A 259 4.48 9.70 -17.19
CA GLY A 259 4.84 11.07 -16.79
C GLY A 259 4.52 11.39 -15.33
N THR A 260 3.39 10.90 -14.82
CA THR A 260 3.02 11.03 -13.40
C THR A 260 4.01 10.31 -12.47
N ASP A 261 4.45 9.10 -12.87
CA ASP A 261 5.43 8.34 -12.08
C ASP A 261 6.78 9.05 -12.06
N PHE A 262 7.20 9.61 -13.21
CA PHE A 262 8.43 10.40 -13.31
C PHE A 262 8.37 11.63 -12.39
N VAL A 263 7.30 12.43 -12.44
CA VAL A 263 7.13 13.62 -11.59
C VAL A 263 7.19 13.24 -10.12
N ASN A 264 6.48 12.17 -9.71
CA ASN A 264 6.46 11.69 -8.34
C ASN A 264 7.84 11.17 -7.86
N GLN A 265 8.59 10.52 -8.73
CA GLN A 265 9.94 10.04 -8.42
C GLN A 265 10.93 11.21 -8.35
N LEU A 266 10.86 12.14 -9.30
CA LEU A 266 11.69 13.33 -9.31
C LEU A 266 11.47 14.21 -8.08
N HIS A 267 10.21 14.40 -7.66
CA HIS A 267 9.87 15.14 -6.44
C HIS A 267 10.57 14.55 -5.20
N ARG A 268 10.64 13.24 -5.07
CA ARG A 268 11.34 12.58 -3.95
C ARG A 268 12.84 12.81 -3.96
N GLU A 269 13.46 12.77 -5.16
CA GLU A 269 14.90 12.99 -5.31
C GLU A 269 15.29 14.46 -5.15
N LEU A 270 14.34 15.38 -5.33
CA LEU A 270 14.58 16.81 -5.21
C LEU A 270 15.20 17.20 -3.87
N TYR A 271 14.71 16.58 -2.77
CA TYR A 271 15.18 16.91 -1.43
C TYR A 271 16.56 16.36 -1.09
N SER A 272 16.99 15.31 -1.79
CA SER A 272 18.35 14.73 -1.68
C SER A 272 19.37 15.39 -2.59
N ALA A 273 18.95 16.31 -3.48
CA ALA A 273 19.86 17.05 -4.37
C ALA A 273 20.52 18.22 -3.63
N ASP A 274 21.76 18.02 -3.16
CA ASP A 274 22.50 19.01 -2.35
C ASP A 274 22.87 20.28 -3.15
N PHE A 275 22.89 20.20 -4.48
CA PHE A 275 23.20 21.33 -5.33
C PHE A 275 22.01 22.30 -5.56
N LEU A 276 20.83 21.96 -5.08
CA LEU A 276 19.63 22.79 -5.12
C LEU A 276 19.51 23.56 -3.80
N ASP A 277 19.36 24.86 -3.89
CA ASP A 277 19.00 25.69 -2.73
C ASP A 277 17.52 25.51 -2.34
N GLU A 278 17.16 26.03 -1.21
CA GLU A 278 15.78 25.91 -0.69
C GLU A 278 14.75 26.61 -1.59
N ALA A 279 15.09 27.76 -2.16
CA ALA A 279 14.21 28.52 -3.05
C ALA A 279 13.93 27.73 -4.34
N ALA A 280 14.95 27.09 -4.91
CA ALA A 280 14.79 26.23 -6.06
C ALA A 280 13.91 25.01 -5.74
N LYS A 281 14.11 24.35 -4.60
CA LYS A 281 13.30 23.21 -4.16
C LYS A 281 11.84 23.60 -3.99
N LEU A 282 11.54 24.77 -3.42
CA LEU A 282 10.18 25.28 -3.27
C LEU A 282 9.50 25.53 -4.62
N SER A 283 10.18 26.25 -5.52
CA SER A 283 9.65 26.54 -6.87
C SER A 283 9.41 25.26 -7.67
N LEU A 284 10.34 24.31 -7.61
CA LEU A 284 10.19 23.00 -8.29
C LEU A 284 9.02 22.21 -7.73
N THR A 285 8.82 22.22 -6.42
CA THR A 285 7.68 21.53 -5.78
C THR A 285 6.35 22.10 -6.28
N GLU A 286 6.22 23.42 -6.38
CA GLU A 286 5.02 24.11 -6.89
C GLU A 286 4.75 23.71 -8.35
N TRP A 287 5.76 23.76 -9.22
CA TRP A 287 5.61 23.39 -10.63
C TRP A 287 5.29 21.91 -10.81
N MET A 288 5.92 21.02 -10.05
CA MET A 288 5.63 19.59 -10.10
C MET A 288 4.19 19.30 -9.68
N ALA A 289 3.66 19.97 -8.66
CA ALA A 289 2.27 19.81 -8.25
C ALA A 289 1.29 20.22 -9.36
N GLU A 290 1.56 21.32 -10.07
CA GLU A 290 0.75 21.78 -11.19
C GLU A 290 0.83 20.81 -12.39
N ILE A 291 2.02 20.30 -12.70
CA ILE A 291 2.22 19.34 -13.80
C ILE A 291 1.55 18.01 -13.48
N ASP A 292 1.69 17.50 -12.25
CA ASP A 292 1.02 16.26 -11.82
C ASP A 292 -0.49 16.37 -11.95
N TYR A 293 -1.08 17.48 -11.49
CA TYR A 293 -2.51 17.76 -11.65
C TYR A 293 -2.93 17.77 -13.14
N ARG A 294 -2.19 18.45 -14.01
CA ARG A 294 -2.49 18.52 -15.45
C ARG A 294 -2.36 17.16 -16.13
N LEU A 295 -1.38 16.33 -15.74
CA LEU A 295 -1.22 14.98 -16.26
C LEU A 295 -2.41 14.08 -15.87
N VAL A 296 -2.87 14.17 -14.62
CA VAL A 296 -4.04 13.42 -14.12
C VAL A 296 -5.33 13.86 -14.83
N GLU A 297 -5.50 15.15 -15.13
CA GLU A 297 -6.64 15.70 -15.86
C GLU A 297 -6.59 15.43 -17.39
N GLY A 298 -5.58 14.69 -17.87
CA GLY A 298 -5.44 14.28 -19.28
C GLY A 298 -4.68 15.26 -20.16
N GLY A 299 -3.87 16.13 -19.58
CA GLY A 299 -2.91 16.98 -20.30
C GLY A 299 -1.90 16.13 -21.07
N GLY A 300 -1.50 16.61 -22.28
CA GLY A 300 -0.55 15.90 -23.12
C GLY A 300 0.79 15.67 -22.41
N GLU A 301 1.11 14.42 -22.09
CA GLU A 301 2.26 14.02 -21.24
C GLU A 301 3.56 14.66 -21.69
N GLN A 302 3.92 14.50 -22.97
CA GLN A 302 5.17 15.03 -23.48
C GLN A 302 5.28 16.56 -23.36
N ILE A 303 4.17 17.28 -23.57
CA ILE A 303 4.17 18.75 -23.50
C ILE A 303 4.36 19.19 -22.03
N GLN A 304 3.71 18.53 -21.09
CA GLN A 304 3.80 18.86 -19.67
C GLN A 304 5.21 18.58 -19.13
N LEU A 305 5.81 17.46 -19.51
CA LEU A 305 7.16 17.10 -19.10
C LEU A 305 8.24 17.96 -19.77
N ASP A 306 8.08 18.33 -21.05
CA ASP A 306 8.94 19.29 -21.75
C ASP A 306 8.86 20.69 -21.10
N ALA A 307 7.65 21.12 -20.68
CA ALA A 307 7.45 22.39 -19.94
C ALA A 307 8.13 22.37 -18.57
N LEU A 308 7.98 21.29 -17.81
CA LEU A 308 8.68 21.10 -16.53
C LEU A 308 10.20 21.17 -16.73
N THR A 309 10.73 20.46 -17.73
CA THR A 309 12.17 20.48 -18.06
C THR A 309 12.66 21.92 -18.37
N ALA A 310 11.89 22.68 -19.16
CA ALA A 310 12.23 24.06 -19.49
C ALA A 310 12.26 24.97 -18.24
N GLN A 311 11.28 24.79 -17.34
CA GLN A 311 11.22 25.51 -16.05
C GLN A 311 12.43 25.17 -15.17
N ILE A 312 12.77 23.87 -15.03
CA ILE A 312 13.95 23.43 -14.27
C ILE A 312 15.23 24.06 -14.82
N VAL A 313 15.44 23.98 -16.15
CA VAL A 313 16.61 24.57 -16.80
C VAL A 313 16.69 26.08 -16.59
N THR A 314 15.56 26.78 -16.62
CA THR A 314 15.51 28.24 -16.41
C THR A 314 15.83 28.61 -14.97
N LEU A 315 15.40 27.80 -14.02
CA LEU A 315 15.63 28.05 -12.59
C LEU A 315 17.08 27.78 -12.18
N LEU A 316 17.73 26.78 -12.78
CA LEU A 316 19.08 26.34 -12.40
C LEU A 316 20.21 27.07 -13.14
N LYS A 317 19.89 27.91 -14.09
CA LYS A 317 20.84 28.82 -14.76
C LYS A 317 20.96 30.16 -14.04
#